data_eea23bbb11ec8f66da20ce6da5f04741
#
_entry.id   eea23bbb11ec8f66da20ce6da5f04741
#
_cell.length_a   1.000
_cell.length_b   1.000
_cell.length_c   1.000
_cell.angle_alpha   90.00
_cell.angle_beta   90.00
_cell.angle_gamma   90.00
#
_symmetry.space_group_name_H-M   'P 1'
#
loop_
_entity.id
_entity.type
_entity.pdbx_description
1 polymer ?
#
loop_
_entity_poly.entity_id
_entity_poly.type
_entity_poly.pdbx_seq_one_letter_code
_entity_poly.pdbx_strand_id
1 'polypeptide(L)'
;MKLNSKIQRVASLLVCLLILSSLAIVKQGEWMGHKFKTKQETVRNVDNDTLRTLADGSMVVNTTNLASDISGYGGKVPLEITVKDGIVMNVKALDNDETKDFFDQASTLLDKWKGKKVDKAASMKVDAISGATFSSRAIIGNMERGLQYYIERNSAPVSSGNVFDCSVKNIIGLMVVLMAAILPLFIKNKKYRLCQLVLNVIVLGFWCGTFLSYTSLIGYMAHGANVLAIIIPFIMIVTAFVYPLFGKKVYYCTNVCPFGSLQQVAGKCVKHKIRMGQKTLRRLDLFRQVLWGLLMICIWGGVWSEWTDYEPFSAFIFQSASWVVILIAAVFVILSFVITRPYCRFVCPMGTLLRFSLRKL
;
A
#
# COMPACT_ATOMS: atom_id res chain seq x y z
N MET A 1 3.82 31.39 29.88
CA MET A 1 4.29 31.90 28.59
C MET A 1 3.44 31.25 27.49
N LYS A 2 2.47 31.97 26.85
CA LYS A 2 1.64 31.40 25.79
C LYS A 2 2.48 31.30 24.52
N LEU A 3 2.95 30.10 24.19
CA LEU A 3 3.70 29.83 22.96
C LEU A 3 2.87 30.28 21.75
N ASN A 4 3.49 30.97 20.80
CA ASN A 4 2.81 31.49 19.61
C ASN A 4 2.11 30.32 18.86
N SER A 5 0.87 30.49 18.47
CA SER A 5 0.03 29.42 17.86
C SER A 5 0.65 28.79 16.60
N LYS A 6 1.56 29.49 15.91
CA LYS A 6 2.35 28.95 14.80
C LYS A 6 3.41 27.95 15.29
N ILE A 7 4.13 28.30 16.36
CA ILE A 7 5.18 27.44 16.95
C ILE A 7 4.56 26.12 17.46
N GLN A 8 3.39 26.19 18.10
CA GLN A 8 2.68 25.00 18.57
C GLN A 8 2.30 24.04 17.43
N ARG A 9 1.87 24.57 16.28
CA ARG A 9 1.56 23.73 15.10
C ARG A 9 2.80 23.10 14.50
N VAL A 10 3.91 23.84 14.43
CA VAL A 10 5.19 23.28 13.96
C VAL A 10 5.68 22.18 14.90
N ALA A 11 5.60 22.40 16.22
CA ALA A 11 5.95 21.39 17.21
C ALA A 11 5.08 20.10 17.07
N SER A 12 3.76 20.25 16.89
CA SER A 12 2.88 19.10 16.67
C SER A 12 3.21 18.36 15.38
N LEU A 13 3.61 19.05 14.33
CA LEU A 13 4.04 18.45 13.06
C LEU A 13 5.36 17.67 13.25
N LEU A 14 6.32 18.22 13.96
CA LEU A 14 7.57 17.52 14.31
C LEU A 14 7.30 16.23 15.10
N VAL A 15 6.38 16.27 16.08
CA VAL A 15 5.98 15.07 16.83
C VAL A 15 5.35 14.04 15.90
N CYS A 16 4.52 14.44 14.94
CA CYS A 16 3.95 13.51 13.96
C CYS A 16 5.04 12.86 13.09
N LEU A 17 6.05 13.63 12.66
CA LEU A 17 7.18 13.09 11.90
C LEU A 17 8.02 12.13 12.74
N LEU A 18 8.27 12.43 14.01
CA LEU A 18 8.96 11.53 14.92
C LEU A 18 8.20 10.21 15.13
N ILE A 19 6.87 10.28 15.27
CA ILE A 19 6.02 9.08 15.36
C ILE A 19 6.15 8.25 14.08
N LEU A 20 6.05 8.84 12.89
CA LEU A 20 6.18 8.14 11.62
C LEU A 20 7.58 7.53 11.44
N SER A 21 8.64 8.26 11.83
CA SER A 21 10.02 7.75 11.77
C SER A 21 10.21 6.56 12.72
N SER A 22 9.71 6.63 13.94
CA SER A 22 9.78 5.51 14.88
C SER A 22 9.01 4.27 14.40
N LEU A 23 7.85 4.48 13.75
CA LEU A 23 7.08 3.39 13.13
C LEU A 23 7.82 2.77 11.94
N ALA A 24 8.54 3.57 11.14
CA ALA A 24 9.36 3.07 10.04
C ALA A 24 10.49 2.16 10.56
N ILE A 25 11.19 2.59 11.62
CA ILE A 25 12.26 1.80 12.26
C ILE A 25 11.70 0.50 12.83
N VAL A 26 10.56 0.54 13.53
CA VAL A 26 9.99 -0.65 14.17
C VAL A 26 9.41 -1.63 13.15
N LYS A 27 8.69 -1.15 12.13
CA LYS A 27 8.01 -2.01 11.14
C LYS A 27 8.96 -2.55 10.06
N GLN A 28 9.93 -1.75 9.60
CA GLN A 28 10.78 -2.09 8.45
C GLN A 28 12.27 -2.23 8.81
N GLY A 29 12.67 -1.84 10.03
CA GLY A 29 14.08 -1.89 10.45
C GLY A 29 14.97 -0.89 9.72
N GLU A 30 14.39 0.02 8.95
CA GLU A 30 15.11 0.99 8.10
C GLU A 30 14.58 2.41 8.33
N TRP A 31 15.44 3.40 8.16
CA TRP A 31 15.09 4.81 8.15
C TRP A 31 15.94 5.57 7.14
N MET A 32 15.29 6.26 6.21
CA MET A 32 15.96 7.01 5.12
C MET A 32 16.97 6.15 4.34
N GLY A 33 16.69 4.85 4.15
CA GLY A 33 17.58 3.90 3.48
C GLY A 33 18.70 3.34 4.34
N HIS A 34 18.83 3.76 5.62
CA HIS A 34 19.81 3.20 6.56
C HIS A 34 19.18 2.05 7.37
N LYS A 35 19.80 0.87 7.35
CA LYS A 35 19.38 -0.30 8.12
C LYS A 35 19.82 -0.20 9.56
N PHE A 36 18.89 -0.32 10.51
CA PHE A 36 19.19 -0.46 11.93
C PHE A 36 19.12 -1.92 12.34
N LYS A 37 20.19 -2.45 12.93
CA LYS A 37 20.19 -3.79 13.54
C LYS A 37 19.27 -3.78 14.75
N THR A 38 18.02 -4.16 14.57
CA THR A 38 17.10 -4.37 15.68
C THR A 38 17.21 -5.81 16.16
N LYS A 39 17.20 -6.03 17.47
CA LYS A 39 17.39 -7.31 18.17
C LYS A 39 16.29 -8.36 17.90
N GLN A 40 15.51 -8.20 16.83
CA GLN A 40 14.47 -9.12 16.34
C GLN A 40 14.94 -10.03 15.20
N GLU A 41 16.28 -10.19 15.03
CA GLU A 41 16.84 -11.12 14.05
C GLU A 41 16.65 -12.61 14.39
N THR A 42 15.99 -12.95 15.49
CA THR A 42 15.80 -14.37 15.86
C THR A 42 14.63 -15.04 15.17
N VAL A 43 13.85 -14.34 14.32
CA VAL A 43 12.72 -14.93 13.56
C VAL A 43 12.83 -14.69 12.04
N ARG A 44 13.90 -14.03 11.57
CA ARG A 44 14.12 -13.73 10.14
C ARG A 44 15.33 -14.39 9.51
N ASN A 45 15.75 -15.55 10.00
CA ASN A 45 16.67 -16.43 9.24
C ASN A 45 15.97 -17.13 8.05
N VAL A 46 14.70 -16.84 7.78
CA VAL A 46 13.95 -17.36 6.65
C VAL A 46 14.31 -16.66 5.34
N ASP A 47 14.78 -15.40 5.39
CA ASP A 47 15.06 -14.64 4.17
C ASP A 47 16.40 -15.01 3.50
N ASN A 48 17.39 -15.49 4.24
CA ASN A 48 18.67 -15.93 3.65
C ASN A 48 18.53 -17.25 2.87
N ASP A 49 17.51 -18.04 3.13
CA ASP A 49 17.23 -19.30 2.43
C ASP A 49 16.30 -19.09 1.22
N THR A 50 15.51 -18.02 1.23
CA THR A 50 14.52 -17.71 0.18
C THR A 50 15.16 -17.01 -1.02
N LEU A 51 16.13 -16.11 -0.82
CA LEU A 51 16.87 -15.43 -1.87
C LEU A 51 18.36 -15.45 -1.57
N ARG A 52 19.14 -16.11 -2.42
CA ARG A 52 20.60 -16.21 -2.32
C ARG A 52 21.25 -15.60 -3.56
N THR A 53 22.32 -14.85 -3.36
CA THR A 53 23.17 -14.37 -4.46
C THR A 53 24.39 -15.29 -4.55
N LEU A 54 24.63 -15.87 -5.71
CA LEU A 54 25.80 -16.70 -5.97
C LEU A 54 27.01 -15.84 -6.32
N ALA A 55 28.21 -16.44 -6.24
CA ALA A 55 29.47 -15.75 -6.52
C ALA A 55 29.61 -15.22 -7.97
N ASP A 56 28.82 -15.76 -8.90
CA ASP A 56 28.76 -15.35 -10.31
C ASP A 56 27.76 -14.20 -10.58
N GLY A 57 27.17 -13.62 -9.51
CA GLY A 57 26.19 -12.55 -9.60
C GLY A 57 24.77 -13.01 -9.92
N SER A 58 24.54 -14.32 -10.10
CA SER A 58 23.17 -14.84 -10.27
C SER A 58 22.42 -14.87 -8.93
N MET A 59 21.11 -14.69 -8.98
CA MET A 59 20.23 -14.75 -7.82
C MET A 59 19.38 -16.01 -7.88
N VAL A 60 19.28 -16.70 -6.76
CA VAL A 60 18.50 -17.93 -6.62
C VAL A 60 17.35 -17.69 -5.65
N VAL A 61 16.12 -17.90 -6.13
CA VAL A 61 14.88 -17.81 -5.34
C VAL A 61 14.42 -19.22 -4.99
N ASN A 62 14.28 -19.49 -3.70
CA ASN A 62 13.72 -20.73 -3.19
C ASN A 62 12.25 -20.50 -2.76
N THR A 63 11.32 -21.25 -3.35
CA THR A 63 9.89 -21.03 -3.11
C THR A 63 9.31 -21.82 -1.95
N THR A 64 10.10 -22.60 -1.22
CA THR A 64 9.64 -23.48 -0.13
C THR A 64 8.76 -22.75 0.88
N ASN A 65 9.17 -21.54 1.28
CA ASN A 65 8.43 -20.71 2.23
C ASN A 65 7.46 -19.73 1.57
N LEU A 66 7.71 -19.37 0.31
CA LEU A 66 6.87 -18.42 -0.44
C LEU A 66 5.53 -19.00 -0.86
N ALA A 67 5.49 -20.30 -1.17
CA ALA A 67 4.34 -20.97 -1.73
C ALA A 67 3.90 -22.17 -0.86
N SER A 68 4.02 -22.02 0.46
CA SER A 68 3.70 -23.08 1.44
C SER A 68 2.23 -23.51 1.44
N ASP A 69 1.34 -22.69 0.90
CA ASP A 69 -0.10 -22.91 0.71
C ASP A 69 -0.44 -23.54 -0.64
N ILE A 70 0.55 -23.67 -1.56
CA ILE A 70 0.35 -24.28 -2.86
C ILE A 70 0.81 -25.74 -2.80
N SER A 71 -0.12 -26.66 -3.08
CA SER A 71 0.14 -28.10 -3.15
C SER A 71 -0.37 -28.69 -4.47
N GLY A 72 0.32 -29.72 -4.92
CA GLY A 72 -0.09 -30.54 -6.04
C GLY A 72 -1.03 -31.68 -5.62
N TYR A 73 -0.93 -32.83 -6.28
CA TYR A 73 -1.75 -34.00 -5.99
C TYR A 73 -1.28 -34.74 -4.73
N GLY A 74 0.05 -34.99 -4.62
CA GLY A 74 0.65 -35.70 -3.49
C GLY A 74 1.19 -34.77 -2.40
N GLY A 75 1.53 -33.54 -2.72
CA GLY A 75 2.11 -32.61 -1.75
C GLY A 75 2.62 -31.29 -2.34
N LYS A 76 3.53 -30.63 -1.62
CA LYS A 76 4.14 -29.38 -2.05
C LYS A 76 5.19 -29.62 -3.11
N VAL A 77 5.34 -28.69 -4.05
CA VAL A 77 6.33 -28.74 -5.13
C VAL A 77 7.20 -27.46 -5.08
N PRO A 78 8.10 -27.34 -4.08
CA PRO A 78 8.97 -26.18 -4.00
C PRO A 78 9.94 -26.12 -5.17
N LEU A 79 10.25 -24.92 -5.63
CA LEU A 79 11.14 -24.66 -6.76
C LEU A 79 12.32 -23.81 -6.35
N GLU A 80 13.45 -24.03 -7.03
CA GLU A 80 14.61 -23.17 -7.04
C GLU A 80 14.73 -22.49 -8.40
N ILE A 81 14.59 -21.16 -8.43
CA ILE A 81 14.60 -20.36 -9.65
C ILE A 81 15.87 -19.54 -9.68
N THR A 82 16.75 -19.80 -10.66
CA THR A 82 18.00 -19.06 -10.86
C THR A 82 17.78 -17.96 -11.90
N VAL A 83 18.05 -16.71 -11.51
CA VAL A 83 17.93 -15.53 -12.37
C VAL A 83 19.29 -14.82 -12.47
N LYS A 84 19.70 -14.47 -13.69
CA LYS A 84 20.88 -13.67 -13.96
C LYS A 84 20.54 -12.58 -14.97
N ASP A 85 20.94 -11.34 -14.70
CA ASP A 85 20.70 -10.17 -15.55
C ASP A 85 19.21 -10.00 -15.95
N GLY A 86 18.28 -10.34 -15.04
CA GLY A 86 16.86 -10.28 -15.27
C GLY A 86 16.31 -11.36 -16.22
N ILE A 87 17.10 -12.42 -16.47
CA ILE A 87 16.70 -13.58 -17.31
C ILE A 87 16.67 -14.82 -16.43
N VAL A 88 15.62 -15.63 -16.54
CA VAL A 88 15.50 -16.93 -15.88
C VAL A 88 16.47 -17.90 -16.54
N MET A 89 17.54 -18.24 -15.84
CA MET A 89 18.58 -19.14 -16.35
C MET A 89 18.22 -20.61 -16.16
N ASN A 90 17.71 -20.93 -14.97
CA ASN A 90 17.33 -22.31 -14.65
C ASN A 90 16.16 -22.34 -13.67
N VAL A 91 15.39 -23.41 -13.74
CA VAL A 91 14.33 -23.74 -12.79
C VAL A 91 14.48 -25.20 -12.41
N LYS A 92 14.62 -25.46 -11.11
CA LYS A 92 14.79 -26.81 -10.56
C LYS A 92 13.75 -27.05 -9.49
N ALA A 93 13.07 -28.20 -9.56
CA ALA A 93 12.26 -28.62 -8.43
C ALA A 93 13.15 -29.14 -7.30
N LEU A 94 12.82 -28.75 -6.09
CA LEU A 94 13.42 -29.29 -4.86
C LEU A 94 12.72 -30.59 -4.45
N ASP A 95 13.20 -31.21 -3.38
CA ASP A 95 12.57 -32.39 -2.82
C ASP A 95 11.07 -32.14 -2.55
N ASN A 96 10.25 -33.01 -3.06
CA ASN A 96 8.78 -32.87 -3.02
C ASN A 96 8.10 -34.21 -2.77
N ASP A 97 6.89 -34.15 -2.23
CA ASP A 97 6.08 -35.33 -1.88
C ASP A 97 5.08 -35.70 -3.00
N GLU A 98 5.32 -35.23 -4.24
CA GLU A 98 4.44 -35.52 -5.37
C GLU A 98 4.53 -36.97 -5.82
N THR A 99 3.43 -37.47 -6.38
CA THR A 99 3.41 -38.77 -7.04
C THR A 99 4.29 -38.75 -8.28
N LYS A 100 5.29 -39.60 -8.34
CA LYS A 100 6.38 -39.57 -9.35
C LYS A 100 5.83 -39.48 -10.78
N ASP A 101 4.85 -40.28 -11.16
CA ASP A 101 4.31 -40.33 -12.52
C ASP A 101 3.63 -39.00 -12.93
N PHE A 102 2.97 -38.32 -12.00
CA PHE A 102 2.34 -37.01 -12.25
C PHE A 102 3.38 -35.89 -12.24
N PHE A 103 4.36 -35.99 -11.36
CA PHE A 103 5.46 -35.02 -11.31
C PHE A 103 6.34 -35.08 -12.57
N ASP A 104 6.71 -36.27 -13.03
CA ASP A 104 7.54 -36.43 -14.23
C ASP A 104 6.89 -35.80 -15.47
N GLN A 105 5.56 -35.94 -15.61
CA GLN A 105 4.82 -35.27 -16.66
C GLN A 105 4.80 -33.75 -16.49
N ALA A 106 4.50 -33.27 -15.28
CA ALA A 106 4.40 -31.84 -14.97
C ALA A 106 5.78 -31.13 -15.02
N SER A 107 6.87 -31.83 -14.73
CA SER A 107 8.23 -31.28 -14.70
C SER A 107 8.69 -30.73 -16.06
N THR A 108 8.11 -31.20 -17.16
CA THR A 108 8.36 -30.67 -18.51
C THR A 108 7.99 -29.19 -18.65
N LEU A 109 7.14 -28.68 -17.75
CA LEU A 109 6.80 -27.26 -17.70
C LEU A 109 7.97 -26.38 -17.26
N LEU A 110 8.90 -26.90 -16.44
CA LEU A 110 10.04 -26.14 -15.89
C LEU A 110 10.90 -25.51 -16.98
N ASP A 111 11.01 -26.14 -18.13
CA ASP A 111 11.80 -25.63 -19.25
C ASP A 111 11.13 -24.45 -19.99
N LYS A 112 9.82 -24.26 -19.83
CA LYS A 112 9.09 -23.20 -20.52
C LYS A 112 9.52 -21.79 -20.11
N TRP A 113 10.06 -21.62 -18.91
CA TRP A 113 10.50 -20.31 -18.38
C TRP A 113 11.97 -20.02 -18.64
N LYS A 114 12.79 -21.03 -18.94
CA LYS A 114 14.23 -20.86 -19.20
C LYS A 114 14.49 -19.91 -20.38
N GLY A 115 15.46 -19.03 -20.22
CA GLY A 115 15.85 -18.03 -21.21
C GLY A 115 14.89 -16.84 -21.38
N LYS A 116 13.83 -16.74 -20.58
CA LYS A 116 12.87 -15.64 -20.65
C LYS A 116 13.21 -14.55 -19.66
N LYS A 117 12.97 -13.29 -20.05
CA LYS A 117 13.05 -12.17 -19.12
C LYS A 117 12.00 -12.35 -18.00
N VAL A 118 12.38 -12.01 -16.78
CA VAL A 118 11.55 -12.19 -15.56
C VAL A 118 10.16 -11.58 -15.72
N ASP A 119 10.04 -10.37 -16.28
CA ASP A 119 8.75 -9.70 -16.48
C ASP A 119 7.83 -10.49 -17.45
N LYS A 120 8.42 -11.03 -18.53
CA LYS A 120 7.68 -11.88 -19.48
C LYS A 120 7.34 -13.23 -18.87
N ALA A 121 8.26 -13.82 -18.12
CA ALA A 121 8.09 -15.09 -17.45
C ALA A 121 6.97 -15.03 -16.38
N ALA A 122 6.91 -13.94 -15.60
CA ALA A 122 5.88 -13.73 -14.58
C ALA A 122 4.48 -13.48 -15.17
N SER A 123 4.39 -12.87 -16.36
CA SER A 123 3.11 -12.59 -17.04
C SER A 123 2.66 -13.70 -17.99
N MET A 124 3.46 -14.76 -18.12
CA MET A 124 3.20 -15.83 -19.08
C MET A 124 2.10 -16.77 -18.60
N LYS A 125 1.03 -16.88 -19.37
CA LYS A 125 0.00 -17.91 -19.13
C LYS A 125 0.52 -19.26 -19.60
N VAL A 126 0.65 -20.20 -18.68
CA VAL A 126 1.07 -21.58 -18.95
C VAL A 126 -0.10 -22.48 -18.63
N ASP A 127 -0.49 -23.30 -19.61
CA ASP A 127 -1.56 -24.28 -19.41
C ASP A 127 -1.04 -25.51 -18.66
N ALA A 128 -1.86 -26.02 -17.76
CA ALA A 128 -1.59 -27.27 -17.05
C ALA A 128 -1.63 -28.47 -18.00
N ILE A 129 -0.77 -29.46 -17.75
CA ILE A 129 -0.73 -30.68 -18.52
C ILE A 129 -1.93 -31.57 -18.17
N SER A 130 -2.64 -32.02 -19.19
CA SER A 130 -3.76 -32.93 -19.03
C SER A 130 -3.27 -34.27 -18.45
N GLY A 131 -3.92 -34.73 -17.41
CA GLY A 131 -3.50 -35.91 -16.63
C GLY A 131 -2.61 -35.61 -15.41
N ALA A 132 -1.85 -34.49 -15.43
CA ALA A 132 -1.03 -34.02 -14.31
C ALA A 132 -1.44 -32.60 -13.85
N THR A 133 -2.72 -32.28 -13.90
CA THR A 133 -3.24 -30.92 -13.71
C THR A 133 -2.91 -30.33 -12.35
N PHE A 134 -3.00 -31.08 -11.27
CA PHE A 134 -2.73 -30.60 -9.93
C PHE A 134 -1.23 -30.29 -9.73
N SER A 135 -0.34 -31.21 -10.12
CA SER A 135 1.11 -31.01 -10.06
C SER A 135 1.57 -29.87 -10.98
N SER A 136 0.95 -29.74 -12.17
CA SER A 136 1.19 -28.60 -13.06
C SER A 136 0.80 -27.27 -12.45
N ARG A 137 -0.36 -27.18 -11.78
CA ARG A 137 -0.80 -25.97 -11.08
C ARG A 137 0.11 -25.60 -9.92
N ALA A 138 0.63 -26.62 -9.20
CA ALA A 138 1.60 -26.38 -8.13
C ALA A 138 2.90 -25.78 -8.69
N ILE A 139 3.44 -26.30 -9.80
CA ILE A 139 4.63 -25.74 -10.47
C ILE A 139 4.35 -24.30 -10.92
N ILE A 140 3.24 -24.07 -11.64
CA ILE A 140 2.87 -22.73 -12.14
C ILE A 140 2.75 -21.71 -10.99
N GLY A 141 2.02 -22.05 -9.93
CA GLY A 141 1.83 -21.16 -8.80
C GLY A 141 3.13 -20.87 -8.02
N ASN A 142 4.02 -21.85 -7.88
CA ASN A 142 5.36 -21.65 -7.31
C ASN A 142 6.21 -20.72 -8.18
N MET A 143 6.17 -20.89 -9.51
CA MET A 143 6.85 -19.99 -10.45
C MET A 143 6.33 -18.56 -10.37
N GLU A 144 5.02 -18.37 -10.39
CA GLU A 144 4.40 -17.05 -10.28
C GLU A 144 4.85 -16.33 -8.99
N ARG A 145 4.74 -17.01 -7.84
CA ARG A 145 5.16 -16.45 -6.56
C ARG A 145 6.65 -16.19 -6.46
N GLY A 146 7.48 -17.11 -6.95
CA GLY A 146 8.93 -16.96 -6.92
C GLY A 146 9.40 -15.81 -7.81
N LEU A 147 8.85 -15.66 -9.02
CA LEU A 147 9.18 -14.56 -9.93
C LEU A 147 8.62 -13.23 -9.42
N GLN A 148 7.42 -13.21 -8.84
CA GLN A 148 6.86 -12.01 -8.22
C GLN A 148 7.72 -11.55 -7.05
N TYR A 149 8.14 -12.46 -6.17
CA TYR A 149 9.05 -12.16 -5.07
C TYR A 149 10.39 -11.60 -5.56
N TYR A 150 10.97 -12.19 -6.63
CA TYR A 150 12.17 -11.66 -7.27
C TYR A 150 11.96 -10.25 -7.79
N ILE A 151 10.85 -9.99 -8.49
CA ILE A 151 10.49 -8.66 -9.00
C ILE A 151 10.34 -7.68 -7.84
N GLU A 152 9.62 -8.02 -6.79
CA GLU A 152 9.41 -7.16 -5.63
C GLU A 152 10.72 -6.85 -4.89
N ARG A 153 11.63 -7.84 -4.79
CA ARG A 153 12.93 -7.67 -4.13
C ARG A 153 13.95 -6.93 -5.00
N ASN A 154 13.95 -7.18 -6.31
CA ASN A 154 14.83 -6.49 -7.26
C ASN A 154 14.20 -5.22 -7.84
N SER A 155 12.90 -5.04 -7.68
CA SER A 155 12.18 -3.77 -7.75
C SER A 155 12.24 -3.03 -6.41
N ALA A 156 13.14 -3.40 -5.48
CA ALA A 156 13.71 -2.41 -4.58
C ALA A 156 14.12 -1.23 -5.45
N PRO A 157 13.83 0.03 -5.09
CA PRO A 157 13.88 1.13 -6.02
C PRO A 157 15.23 1.12 -6.70
N VAL A 158 15.24 0.68 -7.96
CA VAL A 158 16.33 1.00 -8.85
C VAL A 158 16.44 2.50 -8.69
N SER A 159 17.57 2.97 -8.24
CA SER A 159 17.99 4.34 -8.44
C SER A 159 18.15 4.52 -9.96
N SER A 160 17.10 4.25 -10.70
CA SER A 160 16.91 4.72 -12.04
C SER A 160 16.79 6.22 -11.91
N GLY A 161 17.79 6.91 -12.44
CA GLY A 161 17.97 8.33 -12.30
C GLY A 161 16.67 9.10 -12.44
N ASN A 162 16.59 10.25 -11.81
CA ASN A 162 15.51 11.23 -11.71
C ASN A 162 14.65 11.37 -12.98
N VAL A 163 13.97 10.32 -13.39
CA VAL A 163 13.09 10.34 -14.56
C VAL A 163 11.66 10.24 -14.07
N PHE A 164 10.93 11.33 -14.23
CA PHE A 164 9.48 11.30 -14.12
C PHE A 164 8.92 10.34 -15.19
N ASP A 165 8.15 9.34 -14.78
CA ASP A 165 7.45 8.47 -15.72
C ASP A 165 6.34 9.29 -16.43
N CYS A 166 6.63 9.72 -17.65
CA CYS A 166 5.72 10.49 -18.52
C CYS A 166 4.57 9.67 -19.09
N SER A 167 4.17 8.58 -18.45
CA SER A 167 2.96 7.85 -18.80
C SER A 167 1.74 8.78 -18.78
N VAL A 168 0.83 8.63 -19.73
CA VAL A 168 -0.43 9.38 -19.82
C VAL A 168 -1.20 9.32 -18.50
N LYS A 169 -1.17 8.18 -17.84
CA LYS A 169 -1.76 7.96 -16.51
C LYS A 169 -1.19 8.93 -15.46
N ASN A 170 0.13 9.06 -15.40
CA ASN A 170 0.80 9.93 -14.42
C ASN A 170 0.61 11.41 -14.73
N ILE A 171 0.60 11.78 -16.00
CA ILE A 171 0.35 13.18 -16.43
C ILE A 171 -1.07 13.61 -16.04
N ILE A 172 -2.09 12.82 -16.36
CA ILE A 172 -3.47 13.13 -16.01
C ILE A 172 -3.67 13.11 -14.49
N GLY A 173 -3.08 12.14 -13.78
CA GLY A 173 -3.08 12.08 -12.32
C GLY A 173 -2.47 13.34 -11.69
N LEU A 174 -1.33 13.79 -12.22
CA LEU A 174 -0.65 15.01 -11.77
C LEU A 174 -1.53 16.25 -12.00
N MET A 175 -2.15 16.37 -13.17
CA MET A 175 -3.05 17.48 -13.47
C MET A 175 -4.23 17.51 -12.49
N VAL A 176 -4.85 16.38 -12.22
CA VAL A 176 -6.02 16.29 -11.31
C VAL A 176 -5.63 16.60 -9.87
N VAL A 177 -4.47 16.10 -9.38
CA VAL A 177 -4.03 16.40 -8.02
C VAL A 177 -3.65 17.87 -7.84
N LEU A 178 -3.02 18.49 -8.83
CA LEU A 178 -2.73 19.93 -8.83
C LEU A 178 -4.02 20.77 -8.84
N MET A 179 -4.99 20.41 -9.68
CA MET A 179 -6.30 21.05 -9.67
C MET A 179 -6.98 20.92 -8.30
N ALA A 180 -6.93 19.73 -7.66
CA ALA A 180 -7.49 19.51 -6.33
C ALA A 180 -6.74 20.27 -5.21
N ALA A 181 -5.44 20.48 -5.37
CA ALA A 181 -4.62 21.20 -4.42
C ALA A 181 -4.84 22.72 -4.50
N ILE A 182 -4.90 23.28 -5.71
CA ILE A 182 -4.81 24.74 -5.93
C ILE A 182 -6.21 25.37 -6.12
N LEU A 183 -7.01 24.86 -7.06
CA LEU A 183 -8.24 25.57 -7.48
C LEU A 183 -9.30 25.75 -6.37
N PRO A 184 -9.50 24.82 -5.40
CA PRO A 184 -10.45 25.06 -4.30
C PRO A 184 -10.04 26.19 -3.34
N LEU A 185 -8.82 26.70 -3.43
CA LEU A 185 -8.39 27.90 -2.67
C LEU A 185 -9.02 29.17 -3.21
N PHE A 186 -9.20 29.23 -4.54
CA PHE A 186 -9.69 30.41 -5.28
C PHE A 186 -11.15 30.27 -5.69
N ILE A 187 -11.56 29.08 -6.16
CA ILE A 187 -12.88 28.85 -6.73
C ILE A 187 -13.80 28.21 -5.67
N LYS A 188 -14.84 28.95 -5.24
CA LYS A 188 -15.85 28.48 -4.28
C LYS A 188 -17.14 27.97 -4.93
N ASN A 189 -17.13 27.66 -6.24
CA ASN A 189 -18.32 27.21 -6.96
C ASN A 189 -18.70 25.76 -6.58
N LYS A 190 -19.99 25.55 -6.25
CA LYS A 190 -20.53 24.23 -5.86
C LYS A 190 -20.48 23.20 -6.99
N LYS A 191 -20.69 23.63 -8.26
CA LYS A 191 -20.65 22.75 -9.44
C LYS A 191 -19.20 22.28 -9.71
N TYR A 192 -18.25 23.23 -9.72
CA TYR A 192 -16.82 22.92 -9.83
C TYR A 192 -16.38 21.92 -8.76
N ARG A 193 -16.76 22.17 -7.50
CA ARG A 193 -16.40 21.29 -6.40
C ARG A 193 -16.94 19.86 -6.57
N LEU A 194 -18.15 19.68 -7.12
CA LEU A 194 -18.69 18.36 -7.40
C LEU A 194 -17.87 17.65 -8.49
N CYS A 195 -17.59 18.34 -9.58
CA CYS A 195 -16.78 17.84 -10.68
C CYS A 195 -15.39 17.39 -10.18
N GLN A 196 -14.71 18.22 -9.39
CA GLN A 196 -13.42 17.90 -8.80
C GLN A 196 -13.45 16.66 -7.91
N LEU A 197 -14.49 16.51 -7.07
CA LEU A 197 -14.65 15.31 -6.23
C LEU A 197 -14.82 14.05 -7.06
N VAL A 198 -15.60 14.11 -8.16
CA VAL A 198 -15.78 12.99 -9.08
C VAL A 198 -14.47 12.64 -9.79
N LEU A 199 -13.73 13.66 -10.28
CA LEU A 199 -12.39 13.46 -10.88
C LEU A 199 -11.41 12.82 -9.91
N ASN A 200 -11.39 13.23 -8.64
CA ASN A 200 -10.54 12.61 -7.63
C ASN A 200 -10.86 11.12 -7.45
N VAL A 201 -12.15 10.75 -7.45
CA VAL A 201 -12.56 9.34 -7.32
C VAL A 201 -12.14 8.52 -8.54
N ILE A 202 -12.45 9.01 -9.75
CA ILE A 202 -12.22 8.26 -10.98
C ILE A 202 -10.71 8.21 -11.29
N VAL A 203 -10.05 9.37 -11.31
CA VAL A 203 -8.65 9.44 -11.77
C VAL A 203 -7.69 9.05 -10.66
N LEU A 204 -7.72 9.73 -9.49
CA LEU A 204 -6.76 9.43 -8.42
C LEU A 204 -7.07 8.11 -7.71
N GLY A 205 -8.37 7.79 -7.53
CA GLY A 205 -8.79 6.56 -6.88
C GLY A 205 -8.65 5.34 -7.81
N PHE A 206 -9.56 5.21 -8.78
CA PHE A 206 -9.66 3.99 -9.58
C PHE A 206 -8.59 3.86 -10.68
N TRP A 207 -8.23 4.94 -11.36
CA TRP A 207 -7.28 4.85 -12.46
C TRP A 207 -5.83 4.88 -11.98
N CYS A 208 -5.44 5.86 -11.16
CA CYS A 208 -4.06 5.96 -10.65
C CYS A 208 -3.81 5.07 -9.42
N GLY A 209 -4.83 4.78 -8.62
CA GLY A 209 -4.69 4.04 -7.35
C GLY A 209 -3.85 4.80 -6.32
N THR A 210 -3.86 6.15 -6.36
CA THR A 210 -2.96 6.99 -5.57
C THR A 210 -3.69 7.61 -4.39
N PHE A 211 -3.25 7.29 -3.19
CA PHE A 211 -3.80 7.80 -1.92
C PHE A 211 -2.72 7.81 -0.84
N LEU A 212 -2.92 8.56 0.23
CA LEU A 212 -2.06 8.51 1.40
C LEU A 212 -2.59 7.46 2.39
N SER A 213 -1.80 6.42 2.62
CA SER A 213 -2.00 5.39 3.64
C SER A 213 -0.87 5.44 4.67
N TYR A 214 -1.05 4.77 5.82
CA TYR A 214 0.04 4.58 6.78
C TYR A 214 1.17 3.78 6.17
N THR A 215 0.87 2.71 5.43
CA THR A 215 1.86 1.88 4.72
C THR A 215 2.73 2.72 3.79
N SER A 216 2.11 3.59 2.96
CA SER A 216 2.85 4.48 2.05
C SER A 216 3.76 5.45 2.80
N LEU A 217 3.25 6.09 3.88
CA LEU A 217 4.06 7.05 4.65
C LEU A 217 5.22 6.37 5.37
N ILE A 218 4.99 5.21 5.97
CA ILE A 218 6.04 4.41 6.62
C ILE A 218 7.09 4.00 5.59
N GLY A 219 6.68 3.54 4.40
CA GLY A 219 7.58 3.18 3.31
C GLY A 219 8.45 4.36 2.85
N TYR A 220 7.87 5.55 2.67
CA TYR A 220 8.64 6.75 2.31
C TYR A 220 9.63 7.18 3.40
N MET A 221 9.30 6.98 4.67
CA MET A 221 10.21 7.28 5.78
C MET A 221 11.33 6.23 5.93
N ALA A 222 11.06 4.96 5.61
CA ALA A 222 12.04 3.89 5.72
C ALA A 222 13.06 3.89 4.59
N HIS A 223 12.57 3.85 3.33
CA HIS A 223 13.44 3.69 2.16
C HIS A 223 13.92 5.02 1.57
N GLY A 224 13.40 6.15 2.07
CA GLY A 224 13.51 7.42 1.39
C GLY A 224 12.56 7.50 0.20
N ALA A 225 12.44 8.68 -0.41
CA ALA A 225 11.53 8.90 -1.51
C ALA A 225 12.18 9.73 -2.60
N ASN A 226 12.25 9.19 -3.81
CA ASN A 226 12.57 9.99 -4.98
C ASN A 226 11.36 10.88 -5.31
N VAL A 227 11.49 12.18 -5.03
CA VAL A 227 10.38 13.16 -5.15
C VAL A 227 9.78 13.17 -6.56
N LEU A 228 10.58 12.97 -7.60
CA LEU A 228 10.09 12.95 -8.98
C LEU A 228 9.27 11.69 -9.28
N ALA A 229 9.68 10.54 -8.75
CA ALA A 229 8.94 9.29 -8.92
C ALA A 229 7.60 9.29 -8.16
N ILE A 230 7.55 9.96 -7.01
CA ILE A 230 6.35 10.03 -6.15
C ILE A 230 5.65 11.39 -6.19
N ILE A 231 5.76 12.14 -7.29
CA ILE A 231 5.30 13.55 -7.34
C ILE A 231 3.82 13.70 -6.98
N ILE A 232 2.94 12.77 -7.36
CA ILE A 232 1.51 12.79 -7.02
C ILE A 232 1.31 12.59 -5.50
N PRO A 233 1.81 11.51 -4.85
CA PRO A 233 1.80 11.37 -3.41
C PRO A 233 2.49 12.53 -2.68
N PHE A 234 3.59 13.08 -3.23
CA PHE A 234 4.28 14.22 -2.64
C PHE A 234 3.38 15.46 -2.55
N ILE A 235 2.64 15.82 -3.62
CA ILE A 235 1.65 16.89 -3.59
C ILE A 235 0.56 16.61 -2.57
N MET A 236 0.11 15.34 -2.47
CA MET A 236 -0.85 14.94 -1.44
C MET A 236 -0.30 15.14 -0.02
N ILE A 237 0.97 14.81 0.24
CA ILE A 237 1.65 15.05 1.52
C ILE A 237 1.70 16.55 1.83
N VAL A 238 2.07 17.37 0.85
CA VAL A 238 2.08 18.85 1.02
C VAL A 238 0.69 19.36 1.38
N THR A 239 -0.38 18.92 0.70
CA THR A 239 -1.76 19.33 1.03
C THR A 239 -2.23 18.81 2.39
N ALA A 240 -1.68 17.68 2.85
CA ALA A 240 -2.03 17.05 4.11
C ALA A 240 -1.34 17.71 5.32
N PHE A 241 -0.06 18.05 5.21
CA PHE A 241 0.75 18.53 6.35
C PHE A 241 1.08 20.03 6.28
N VAL A 242 1.34 20.60 5.08
CA VAL A 242 1.74 22.00 4.95
C VAL A 242 0.54 22.95 4.94
N TYR A 243 -0.53 22.64 4.19
CA TYR A 243 -1.71 23.51 4.11
C TYR A 243 -2.38 23.81 5.46
N PRO A 244 -2.44 22.85 6.39
CA PRO A 244 -2.95 23.11 7.73
C PRO A 244 -2.17 24.17 8.51
N LEU A 245 -0.85 24.32 8.28
CA LEU A 245 -0.04 25.36 8.91
C LEU A 245 -0.55 26.77 8.54
N PHE A 246 -1.07 26.91 7.31
CA PHE A 246 -1.69 28.15 6.80
C PHE A 246 -3.18 28.28 7.13
N GLY A 247 -3.67 27.49 8.10
CA GLY A 247 -5.06 27.58 8.60
C GLY A 247 -6.09 26.80 7.79
N LYS A 248 -5.70 26.06 6.74
CA LYS A 248 -6.60 25.21 5.94
C LYS A 248 -6.75 23.81 6.56
N LYS A 249 -7.41 23.75 7.72
CA LYS A 249 -7.59 22.51 8.48
C LYS A 249 -8.24 21.41 7.63
N VAL A 250 -7.69 20.18 7.70
CA VAL A 250 -8.24 18.96 7.04
C VAL A 250 -8.42 19.12 5.52
N TYR A 251 -7.59 19.95 4.87
CA TYR A 251 -7.71 20.26 3.44
C TYR A 251 -7.61 19.03 2.56
N TYR A 252 -6.59 18.18 2.79
CA TYR A 252 -6.40 16.93 2.07
C TYR A 252 -7.66 16.04 2.09
N CYS A 253 -8.19 15.72 3.27
CA CYS A 253 -9.37 14.85 3.41
C CYS A 253 -10.64 15.42 2.78
N THR A 254 -10.69 16.75 2.55
CA THR A 254 -11.88 17.43 2.05
C THR A 254 -11.84 17.64 0.54
N ASN A 255 -10.67 17.85 -0.06
CA ASN A 255 -10.55 18.29 -1.44
C ASN A 255 -9.68 17.37 -2.30
N VAL A 256 -8.77 16.56 -1.74
CA VAL A 256 -7.79 15.78 -2.49
C VAL A 256 -8.01 14.27 -2.33
N CYS A 257 -8.22 13.78 -1.10
CA CYS A 257 -8.35 12.36 -0.80
C CYS A 257 -9.48 11.69 -1.63
N PRO A 258 -9.18 10.63 -2.41
CA PRO A 258 -10.18 9.94 -3.22
C PRO A 258 -11.33 9.35 -2.40
N PHE A 259 -11.02 8.68 -1.27
CA PHE A 259 -12.05 8.11 -0.41
C PHE A 259 -12.89 9.16 0.32
N GLY A 260 -12.25 10.26 0.73
CA GLY A 260 -12.97 11.42 1.27
C GLY A 260 -13.88 12.06 0.23
N SER A 261 -13.45 12.10 -1.03
CA SER A 261 -14.26 12.58 -2.17
C SER A 261 -15.44 11.65 -2.45
N LEU A 262 -15.22 10.33 -2.47
CA LEU A 262 -16.26 9.32 -2.66
C LEU A 262 -17.37 9.46 -1.61
N GLN A 263 -17.02 9.55 -0.34
CA GLN A 263 -17.98 9.77 0.74
C GLN A 263 -18.75 11.10 0.61
N GLN A 264 -18.11 12.14 0.08
CA GLN A 264 -18.81 13.42 -0.15
C GLN A 264 -19.76 13.36 -1.32
N VAL A 265 -19.39 12.67 -2.41
CA VAL A 265 -20.25 12.45 -3.58
C VAL A 265 -21.46 11.61 -3.17
N ALA A 266 -21.26 10.45 -2.54
CA ALA A 266 -22.31 9.61 -2.00
C ALA A 266 -23.24 10.40 -1.05
N GLY A 267 -22.61 11.19 -0.18
CA GLY A 267 -23.38 12.04 0.74
C GLY A 267 -24.25 13.11 0.08
N LYS A 268 -24.01 13.49 -1.17
CA LYS A 268 -24.85 14.47 -1.88
C LYS A 268 -26.10 13.85 -2.51
N CYS A 269 -26.13 12.53 -2.66
CA CYS A 269 -27.28 11.83 -3.24
C CYS A 269 -28.53 11.91 -2.34
N VAL A 270 -28.35 12.05 -1.01
CA VAL A 270 -29.46 12.14 -0.05
C VAL A 270 -29.44 13.50 0.65
N LYS A 271 -30.57 14.22 0.57
CA LYS A 271 -30.71 15.56 1.18
C LYS A 271 -30.82 15.49 2.71
N HIS A 272 -31.46 14.44 3.24
CA HIS A 272 -31.70 14.30 4.67
C HIS A 272 -30.49 13.71 5.36
N LYS A 273 -29.86 14.47 6.28
CA LYS A 273 -28.72 14.04 7.09
C LYS A 273 -29.08 14.00 8.55
N ILE A 274 -28.69 12.95 9.25
CA ILE A 274 -28.85 12.87 10.69
C ILE A 274 -27.95 13.93 11.36
N ARG A 275 -28.56 14.81 12.13
CA ARG A 275 -27.84 15.76 12.99
C ARG A 275 -27.49 15.07 14.31
N MET A 276 -26.21 14.77 14.49
CA MET A 276 -25.73 14.18 15.75
C MET A 276 -25.57 15.23 16.84
N GLY A 277 -26.00 14.89 18.05
CA GLY A 277 -25.85 15.74 19.23
C GLY A 277 -24.38 15.93 19.61
N GLN A 278 -24.05 17.03 20.29
CA GLN A 278 -22.67 17.37 20.72
C GLN A 278 -22.04 16.28 21.61
N LYS A 279 -22.84 15.64 22.47
CA LYS A 279 -22.37 14.54 23.35
C LYS A 279 -21.91 13.33 22.51
N THR A 280 -22.68 12.94 21.48
CA THR A 280 -22.35 11.85 20.56
C THR A 280 -21.08 12.17 19.77
N LEU A 281 -20.96 13.39 19.26
CA LEU A 281 -19.77 13.83 18.53
C LEU A 281 -18.50 13.76 19.38
N ARG A 282 -18.57 14.17 20.65
CA ARG A 282 -17.43 14.06 21.59
C ARG A 282 -17.04 12.61 21.87
N ARG A 283 -18.02 11.71 22.07
CA ARG A 283 -17.76 10.27 22.28
C ARG A 283 -17.09 9.64 21.06
N LEU A 284 -17.57 9.94 19.84
CA LEU A 284 -16.99 9.44 18.60
C LEU A 284 -15.58 10.00 18.34
N ASP A 285 -15.32 11.24 18.73
CA ASP A 285 -13.98 11.83 18.64
C ASP A 285 -13.00 11.18 19.62
N LEU A 286 -13.46 10.88 20.84
CA LEU A 286 -12.69 10.13 21.83
C LEU A 286 -12.42 8.70 21.34
N PHE A 287 -13.44 7.99 20.85
CA PHE A 287 -13.30 6.64 20.26
C PHE A 287 -12.22 6.61 19.18
N ARG A 288 -12.24 7.58 18.26
CA ARG A 288 -11.24 7.68 17.20
C ARG A 288 -9.81 7.87 17.74
N GLN A 289 -9.65 8.70 18.79
CA GLN A 289 -8.34 8.94 19.42
C GLN A 289 -7.82 7.68 20.14
N VAL A 290 -8.71 6.99 20.88
CA VAL A 290 -8.38 5.73 21.56
C VAL A 290 -8.03 4.65 20.54
N LEU A 291 -8.85 4.50 19.49
CA LEU A 291 -8.58 3.56 18.40
C LEU A 291 -7.21 3.81 17.75
N TRP A 292 -6.92 5.07 17.45
CA TRP A 292 -5.62 5.44 16.85
C TRP A 292 -4.47 5.13 17.80
N GLY A 293 -4.59 5.45 19.08
CA GLY A 293 -3.57 5.15 20.08
C GLY A 293 -3.31 3.65 20.21
N LEU A 294 -4.38 2.84 20.26
CA LEU A 294 -4.29 1.39 20.29
C LEU A 294 -3.58 0.83 19.07
N LEU A 295 -3.96 1.29 17.88
CA LEU A 295 -3.31 0.87 16.62
C LEU A 295 -1.82 1.22 16.58
N MET A 296 -1.42 2.38 17.13
CA MET A 296 -0.01 2.76 17.22
C MET A 296 0.75 1.85 18.21
N ILE A 297 0.15 1.52 19.35
CA ILE A 297 0.74 0.59 20.33
C ILE A 297 0.91 -0.80 19.70
N CYS A 298 -0.07 -1.26 18.92
CA CYS A 298 0.03 -2.54 18.22
C CYS A 298 1.23 -2.58 17.25
N ILE A 299 1.47 -1.51 16.48
CA ILE A 299 2.65 -1.45 15.59
C ILE A 299 3.94 -1.46 16.41
N TRP A 300 4.03 -0.64 17.47
CA TRP A 300 5.24 -0.59 18.31
C TRP A 300 5.51 -1.89 19.06
N GLY A 301 4.46 -2.60 19.47
CA GLY A 301 4.56 -3.92 20.11
C GLY A 301 4.83 -5.06 19.14
N GLY A 302 4.84 -4.81 17.84
CA GLY A 302 4.97 -5.86 16.81
C GLY A 302 3.76 -6.80 16.72
N VAL A 303 2.66 -6.47 17.42
CA VAL A 303 1.44 -7.26 17.45
C VAL A 303 0.47 -6.69 16.41
N TRP A 304 -0.03 -7.56 15.50
CA TRP A 304 -1.02 -7.19 14.49
C TRP A 304 -0.65 -5.92 13.68
N SER A 305 0.58 -5.86 13.20
CA SER A 305 1.06 -4.75 12.34
C SER A 305 0.37 -4.70 10.97
N GLU A 306 -0.30 -5.79 10.57
CA GLU A 306 -0.99 -5.96 9.28
C GLU A 306 -2.28 -5.14 9.17
N TRP A 307 -2.78 -4.52 10.27
CA TRP A 307 -3.96 -3.68 10.18
C TRP A 307 -3.83 -2.53 9.18
N THR A 308 -2.59 -2.11 8.88
CA THR A 308 -2.32 -1.07 7.87
C THR A 308 -2.75 -1.48 6.47
N ASP A 309 -2.89 -2.78 6.20
CA ASP A 309 -3.28 -3.33 4.90
C ASP A 309 -4.82 -3.39 4.77
N TYR A 310 -5.54 -3.29 5.91
CA TYR A 310 -7.00 -3.23 5.94
C TYR A 310 -7.56 -1.80 5.85
N GLU A 311 -6.77 -0.84 5.39
CA GLU A 311 -7.26 0.53 5.15
C GLU A 311 -8.22 0.54 3.95
N PRO A 312 -9.44 1.12 4.07
CA PRO A 312 -10.44 1.16 2.98
C PRO A 312 -9.99 1.88 1.71
N PHE A 313 -8.84 2.53 1.73
CA PHE A 313 -8.25 3.17 0.56
C PHE A 313 -7.81 2.16 -0.49
N SER A 314 -7.31 0.99 -0.08
CA SER A 314 -6.90 -0.09 -0.99
C SER A 314 -8.07 -0.69 -1.78
N ALA A 315 -9.33 -0.46 -1.36
CA ALA A 315 -10.51 -0.84 -2.13
C ALA A 315 -10.58 -0.21 -3.53
N PHE A 316 -9.83 0.87 -3.81
CA PHE A 316 -9.72 1.43 -5.15
C PHE A 316 -8.90 0.55 -6.11
N ILE A 317 -8.06 -0.34 -5.59
CA ILE A 317 -7.27 -1.29 -6.36
C ILE A 317 -7.95 -2.66 -6.26
N PHE A 318 -9.03 -2.85 -7.01
CA PHE A 318 -9.87 -4.05 -6.93
C PHE A 318 -9.13 -5.37 -7.14
N GLN A 319 -8.04 -5.37 -7.92
CA GLN A 319 -7.31 -6.59 -8.27
C GLN A 319 -6.51 -7.16 -7.10
N SER A 320 -6.06 -6.30 -6.16
CA SER A 320 -5.25 -6.68 -5.00
C SER A 320 -5.97 -6.48 -3.66
N ALA A 321 -7.15 -5.85 -3.67
CA ALA A 321 -7.88 -5.60 -2.43
C ALA A 321 -8.57 -6.86 -1.91
N SER A 322 -8.35 -7.17 -0.63
CA SER A 322 -9.13 -8.20 0.07
C SER A 322 -10.62 -7.87 0.04
N TRP A 323 -11.46 -8.89 -0.13
CA TRP A 323 -12.92 -8.72 -0.12
C TRP A 323 -13.43 -8.04 1.17
N VAL A 324 -12.75 -8.27 2.31
CA VAL A 324 -13.06 -7.63 3.60
C VAL A 324 -12.89 -6.12 3.51
N VAL A 325 -11.82 -5.64 2.87
CA VAL A 325 -11.54 -4.21 2.66
C VAL A 325 -12.61 -3.58 1.78
N ILE A 326 -13.02 -4.27 0.71
CA ILE A 326 -14.09 -3.81 -0.19
C ILE A 326 -15.41 -3.70 0.59
N LEU A 327 -15.74 -4.68 1.43
CA LEU A 327 -16.94 -4.68 2.27
C LEU A 327 -16.91 -3.50 3.26
N ILE A 328 -15.80 -3.30 3.96
CA ILE A 328 -15.63 -2.16 4.88
C ILE A 328 -15.82 -0.83 4.14
N ALA A 329 -15.19 -0.68 2.98
CA ALA A 329 -15.32 0.52 2.16
C ALA A 329 -16.79 0.75 1.74
N ALA A 330 -17.48 -0.28 1.27
CA ALA A 330 -18.90 -0.23 0.88
C ALA A 330 -19.79 0.19 2.05
N VAL A 331 -19.61 -0.39 3.24
CA VAL A 331 -20.38 -0.02 4.44
C VAL A 331 -20.22 1.47 4.76
N PHE A 332 -18.98 2.01 4.72
CA PHE A 332 -18.76 3.43 5.00
C PHE A 332 -19.28 4.35 3.89
N VAL A 333 -19.31 3.90 2.64
CA VAL A 333 -19.95 4.63 1.55
C VAL A 333 -21.46 4.67 1.74
N ILE A 334 -22.10 3.55 2.09
CA ILE A 334 -23.54 3.48 2.40
C ILE A 334 -23.86 4.38 3.60
N LEU A 335 -23.10 4.31 4.68
CA LEU A 335 -23.26 5.20 5.83
C LEU A 335 -23.12 6.69 5.45
N SER A 336 -22.41 7.00 4.37
CA SER A 336 -22.22 8.38 3.90
C SER A 336 -23.52 8.99 3.33
N PHE A 337 -24.50 8.18 2.95
CA PHE A 337 -25.83 8.69 2.58
C PHE A 337 -26.53 9.38 3.75
N VAL A 338 -26.29 8.89 4.97
CA VAL A 338 -26.98 9.35 6.19
C VAL A 338 -26.10 10.28 7.01
N ILE A 339 -24.80 9.97 7.15
CA ILE A 339 -23.82 10.70 7.96
C ILE A 339 -22.75 11.30 7.04
N THR A 340 -22.40 12.57 7.22
CA THR A 340 -21.36 13.21 6.41
C THR A 340 -19.97 12.65 6.72
N ARG A 341 -19.36 11.91 5.78
CA ARG A 341 -18.02 11.36 5.83
C ARG A 341 -17.75 10.53 7.10
N PRO A 342 -18.49 9.46 7.37
CA PRO A 342 -18.40 8.74 8.64
C PRO A 342 -16.99 8.17 8.89
N TYR A 343 -16.36 7.53 7.90
CA TYR A 343 -15.02 6.99 8.05
C TYR A 343 -13.99 8.07 8.37
N CYS A 344 -13.90 9.11 7.54
CA CYS A 344 -12.90 10.18 7.70
C CYS A 344 -13.06 10.96 9.01
N ARG A 345 -14.27 11.00 9.58
CA ARG A 345 -14.54 11.74 10.82
C ARG A 345 -14.30 10.92 12.08
N PHE A 346 -14.60 9.62 12.06
CA PHE A 346 -14.75 8.86 13.28
C PHE A 346 -13.87 7.61 13.37
N VAL A 347 -13.28 7.15 12.25
CA VAL A 347 -12.50 5.90 12.24
C VAL A 347 -11.10 6.10 11.66
N CYS A 348 -10.96 6.90 10.61
CA CYS A 348 -9.74 7.01 9.80
C CYS A 348 -8.51 7.32 10.67
N PRO A 349 -7.52 6.41 10.77
CA PRO A 349 -6.30 6.63 11.53
C PRO A 349 -5.45 7.75 10.91
N MET A 350 -5.36 7.82 9.59
CA MET A 350 -4.69 8.89 8.86
C MET A 350 -5.33 10.26 9.16
N GLY A 351 -6.67 10.33 9.19
CA GLY A 351 -7.38 11.55 9.58
C GLY A 351 -7.11 11.98 11.03
N THR A 352 -6.79 11.03 11.91
CA THR A 352 -6.41 11.33 13.30
C THR A 352 -5.02 11.93 13.37
N LEU A 353 -4.04 11.33 12.69
CA LEU A 353 -2.68 11.85 12.57
C LEU A 353 -2.67 13.30 12.05
N LEU A 354 -3.42 13.57 10.97
CA LEU A 354 -3.52 14.91 10.39
C LEU A 354 -4.20 15.93 11.31
N ARG A 355 -5.14 15.51 12.15
CA ARG A 355 -5.73 16.41 13.17
C ARG A 355 -4.83 16.61 14.37
N PHE A 356 -4.04 15.59 14.73
CA PHE A 356 -3.05 15.71 15.79
C PHE A 356 -1.98 16.73 15.42
N SER A 357 -1.52 16.75 14.16
CA SER A 357 -0.56 17.77 13.66
C SER A 357 -1.09 19.22 13.77
N LEU A 358 -2.40 19.40 14.01
CA LEU A 358 -3.07 20.70 14.14
C LEU A 358 -3.44 21.08 15.56
N ARG A 359 -3.26 20.16 16.51
CA ARG A 359 -3.65 20.38 17.90
C ARG A 359 -2.72 21.44 18.51
N LYS A 360 -3.28 22.36 19.25
CA LYS A 360 -2.50 23.23 20.10
C LYS A 360 -2.02 22.38 21.27
N LEU A 361 -0.73 22.16 21.38
CA LEU A 361 -0.07 21.57 22.53
C LEU A 361 -0.20 22.48 23.74
#